data_4a0cebf8c1ff3fd56d22f7fd68763a48
#
_entry.id   4a0cebf8c1ff3fd56d22f7fd68763a48
#
_cell.length_a   1.000
_cell.length_b   1.000
_cell.length_c   1.000
_cell.angle_alpha   90.00
_cell.angle_beta   90.00
_cell.angle_gamma   90.00
#
_symmetry.space_group_name_H-M   'P 1'
#
loop_
_entity.id
_entity.type
_entity.pdbx_description
1 polymer ?
#
loop_
_entity_poly.entity_id
_entity_poly.type
_entity_poly.pdbx_seq_one_letter_code
_entity_poly.pdbx_strand_id
1 'polypeptide(L)'
;MPRHVRARSPAPYAPPVDSTARPPLDRLAALASAAAHRPGAPCRCASGVVGVLADRDDGSVVRHGRLVAKAHAPGTDPEAHRARLALAADPDVAGVFLPPLPLPPAPAPDELDGRPVTVWPYGPPVDPADPDAAPWEEAARLLALLHRTPPPPRWADRLPEMRAPVKAAIAVDRMRRTAPGHPALATVLAAWRSLPDRAPAGPRTLCHGDFHLGQLVRAPGGEPAGGARPAPAGPWRLIDIDDAGVGDPAWDLARPAAWFAAGILPPEVWFRFLGAYQEAGGPAVGADPWLRLDVPARALTVQTAALALAKSTAEGRPLDEVEDVMIDTCARIAAQRTDRGASASA
;
A
#
# COMPACT_ATOMS: atom_id res chain seq x y z
N MET A 1 43.16 10.09 -15.02
CA MET A 1 42.15 9.42 -15.85
C MET A 1 41.10 8.79 -14.92
N PRO A 2 39.87 9.30 -14.84
CA PRO A 2 38.83 8.72 -13.99
C PRO A 2 38.20 7.50 -14.69
N ARG A 3 38.11 6.40 -13.97
CA ARG A 3 37.45 5.16 -14.41
C ARG A 3 35.93 5.37 -14.44
N HIS A 4 35.32 5.27 -15.62
CA HIS A 4 33.88 5.22 -15.78
C HIS A 4 33.33 3.94 -15.14
N VAL A 5 32.61 4.08 -14.01
CA VAL A 5 31.78 3.04 -13.47
C VAL A 5 30.54 2.97 -14.37
N ARG A 6 30.39 1.92 -15.17
CA ARG A 6 29.17 1.64 -15.94
C ARG A 6 28.05 1.28 -14.95
N ALA A 7 27.00 2.10 -14.92
CA ALA A 7 25.76 1.75 -14.26
C ALA A 7 25.23 0.44 -14.87
N ARG A 8 25.01 -0.58 -14.06
CA ARG A 8 24.33 -1.81 -14.47
C ARG A 8 22.87 -1.45 -14.79
N SER A 9 22.44 -1.72 -15.99
CA SER A 9 21.01 -1.71 -16.35
C SER A 9 20.29 -2.71 -15.44
N PRO A 10 19.08 -2.36 -14.91
CA PRO A 10 18.28 -3.32 -14.16
C PRO A 10 17.95 -4.50 -15.08
N ALA A 11 18.05 -5.71 -14.54
CA ALA A 11 17.67 -6.94 -15.25
C ALA A 11 16.24 -6.84 -15.77
N PRO A 12 15.94 -7.38 -16.95
CA PRO A 12 14.59 -7.37 -17.47
C PRO A 12 13.67 -8.14 -16.50
N TYR A 13 12.53 -7.50 -16.14
CA TYR A 13 11.46 -8.08 -15.34
C TYR A 13 11.00 -9.37 -16.04
N ALA A 14 11.26 -10.52 -15.41
CA ALA A 14 10.68 -11.78 -15.86
C ALA A 14 9.16 -11.74 -15.56
N PRO A 15 8.29 -12.04 -16.54
CA PRO A 15 6.87 -12.10 -16.26
C PRO A 15 6.61 -13.18 -15.20
N PRO A 16 5.67 -12.95 -14.27
CA PRO A 16 5.31 -13.95 -13.27
C PRO A 16 4.87 -15.22 -13.97
N VAL A 17 5.42 -16.35 -13.53
CA VAL A 17 4.96 -17.69 -13.89
C VAL A 17 3.47 -17.73 -13.57
N ASP A 18 2.67 -18.18 -14.52
CA ASP A 18 1.21 -18.28 -14.45
C ASP A 18 0.81 -19.33 -13.39
N SER A 19 0.95 -18.97 -12.12
CA SER A 19 0.49 -19.74 -10.98
C SER A 19 -0.68 -18.99 -10.34
N THR A 20 -1.84 -19.14 -10.94
CA THR A 20 -3.13 -18.62 -10.47
C THR A 20 -3.71 -19.40 -9.28
N ALA A 21 -2.98 -20.34 -8.71
CA ALA A 21 -3.44 -21.09 -7.54
C ALA A 21 -3.45 -20.16 -6.31
N ARG A 22 -4.65 -19.74 -5.90
CA ARG A 22 -4.85 -19.13 -4.60
C ARG A 22 -4.55 -20.18 -3.53
N PRO A 23 -3.84 -19.83 -2.41
CA PRO A 23 -3.65 -20.80 -1.36
C PRO A 23 -5.01 -21.24 -0.84
N PRO A 24 -5.19 -22.52 -0.49
CA PRO A 24 -6.41 -22.97 0.15
C PRO A 24 -6.65 -22.12 1.40
N LEU A 25 -7.72 -21.35 1.43
CA LEU A 25 -8.08 -20.50 2.58
C LEU A 25 -8.16 -21.30 3.86
N ASP A 26 -8.53 -22.59 3.79
CA ASP A 26 -8.55 -23.51 4.91
C ASP A 26 -7.15 -23.71 5.55
N ARG A 27 -6.10 -23.79 4.74
CA ARG A 27 -4.72 -23.92 5.25
C ARG A 27 -4.26 -22.63 5.93
N LEU A 28 -4.61 -21.48 5.36
CA LEU A 28 -4.31 -20.19 5.96
C LEU A 28 -5.11 -19.98 7.25
N ALA A 29 -6.37 -20.41 7.30
CA ALA A 29 -7.21 -20.40 8.49
C ALA A 29 -6.65 -21.34 9.59
N ALA A 30 -6.14 -22.51 9.21
CA ALA A 30 -5.47 -23.42 10.13
C ALA A 30 -4.21 -22.79 10.73
N LEU A 31 -3.40 -22.08 9.92
CA LEU A 31 -2.24 -21.34 10.41
C LEU A 31 -2.64 -20.25 11.40
N ALA A 32 -3.64 -19.44 11.08
CA ALA A 32 -4.16 -18.39 11.96
C ALA A 32 -4.66 -18.98 13.28
N SER A 33 -5.35 -20.13 13.23
CA SER A 33 -5.83 -20.86 14.41
C SER A 33 -4.68 -21.39 15.25
N ALA A 34 -3.67 -22.02 14.64
CA ALA A 34 -2.49 -22.53 15.33
C ALA A 34 -1.69 -21.42 16.01
N ALA A 35 -1.61 -20.26 15.40
CA ALA A 35 -0.97 -19.08 15.98
C ALA A 35 -1.77 -18.51 17.17
N ALA A 36 -3.12 -18.56 17.10
CA ALA A 36 -3.99 -17.99 18.12
C ALA A 36 -4.11 -18.86 19.40
N HIS A 37 -3.78 -20.13 19.34
CA HIS A 37 -4.00 -21.08 20.42
C HIS A 37 -2.75 -21.84 20.81
N ARG A 38 -2.67 -22.25 22.07
CA ARG A 38 -1.65 -23.22 22.50
C ARG A 38 -1.95 -24.56 21.83
N PRO A 39 -0.90 -25.34 21.44
CA PRO A 39 -1.10 -26.68 20.90
C PRO A 39 -2.00 -27.53 21.80
N GLY A 40 -3.00 -28.18 21.24
CA GLY A 40 -3.93 -29.03 21.98
C GLY A 40 -5.02 -28.32 22.80
N ALA A 41 -5.04 -26.98 22.84
CA ALA A 41 -6.10 -26.24 23.51
C ALA A 41 -7.36 -26.14 22.63
N PRO A 42 -8.57 -26.37 23.16
CA PRO A 42 -9.80 -26.20 22.40
C PRO A 42 -10.02 -24.74 22.04
N CYS A 43 -10.39 -24.47 20.78
CA CYS A 43 -10.77 -23.14 20.35
C CYS A 43 -12.05 -22.68 21.06
N ARG A 44 -11.98 -21.52 21.69
CA ARG A 44 -13.14 -20.83 22.32
C ARG A 44 -13.46 -19.49 21.66
N CYS A 45 -12.92 -19.24 20.48
CA CYS A 45 -13.19 -18.01 19.73
C CYS A 45 -14.66 -17.97 19.30
N ALA A 46 -15.30 -16.81 19.47
CA ALA A 46 -16.65 -16.61 18.94
C ALA A 46 -16.63 -16.71 17.40
N SER A 47 -17.70 -17.22 16.79
CA SER A 47 -17.82 -17.38 15.34
C SER A 47 -17.61 -16.09 14.53
N GLY A 48 -17.97 -14.94 15.09
CA GLY A 48 -17.81 -13.63 14.44
C GLY A 48 -16.36 -13.10 14.38
N VAL A 49 -15.40 -13.82 14.96
CA VAL A 49 -13.96 -13.44 14.93
C VAL A 49 -13.10 -14.38 14.10
N VAL A 50 -13.75 -15.21 13.27
CA VAL A 50 -13.09 -16.11 12.31
C VAL A 50 -13.67 -15.84 10.94
N GLY A 51 -12.81 -15.52 9.96
CA GLY A 51 -13.27 -15.28 8.62
C GLY A 51 -12.18 -14.77 7.67
N VAL A 52 -12.53 -14.77 6.39
CA VAL A 52 -11.70 -14.21 5.32
C VAL A 52 -11.86 -12.69 5.33
N LEU A 53 -10.75 -11.97 5.49
CA LEU A 53 -10.72 -10.50 5.41
C LEU A 53 -10.41 -10.01 3.99
N ALA A 54 -9.60 -10.75 3.24
CA ALA A 54 -9.31 -10.49 1.83
C ALA A 54 -8.94 -11.80 1.12
N ASP A 55 -9.32 -11.91 -0.14
CA ASP A 55 -8.90 -13.00 -1.02
C ASP A 55 -8.71 -12.42 -2.43
N ARG A 56 -7.45 -12.12 -2.77
CA ARG A 56 -7.03 -11.48 -4.01
C ARG A 56 -5.86 -12.22 -4.62
N ASP A 57 -5.57 -11.96 -5.90
CA ASP A 57 -4.43 -12.54 -6.61
C ASP A 57 -3.09 -12.18 -5.93
N ASP A 58 -3.00 -10.98 -5.37
CA ASP A 58 -1.81 -10.43 -4.72
C ASP A 58 -1.75 -10.67 -3.20
N GLY A 59 -2.78 -11.28 -2.60
CA GLY A 59 -2.77 -11.59 -1.18
C GLY A 59 -4.09 -12.13 -0.65
N SER A 60 -3.99 -13.14 0.22
CA SER A 60 -5.14 -13.66 0.97
C SER A 60 -4.92 -13.44 2.46
N VAL A 61 -5.96 -13.01 3.16
CA VAL A 61 -5.88 -12.64 4.58
C VAL A 61 -7.04 -13.30 5.33
N VAL A 62 -6.70 -14.07 6.36
CA VAL A 62 -7.68 -14.78 7.21
C VAL A 62 -7.48 -14.37 8.65
N ARG A 63 -8.57 -14.03 9.32
CA ARG A 63 -8.60 -13.74 10.75
C ARG A 63 -9.01 -14.98 11.54
N HIS A 64 -8.34 -15.21 12.67
CA HIS A 64 -8.77 -16.14 13.72
C HIS A 64 -8.57 -15.50 15.10
N GLY A 65 -9.66 -15.16 15.77
CA GLY A 65 -9.61 -14.50 17.05
C GLY A 65 -8.93 -13.13 17.00
N ARG A 66 -7.80 -13.01 17.70
CA ARG A 66 -7.00 -11.79 17.79
C ARG A 66 -5.82 -11.78 16.82
N LEU A 67 -5.73 -12.75 15.93
CA LEU A 67 -4.63 -12.90 14.98
C LEU A 67 -5.13 -12.92 13.54
N VAL A 68 -4.21 -12.61 12.65
CA VAL A 68 -4.41 -12.62 11.21
C VAL A 68 -3.25 -13.38 10.58
N ALA A 69 -3.56 -14.31 9.68
CA ALA A 69 -2.58 -14.90 8.79
C ALA A 69 -2.73 -14.31 7.40
N LYS A 70 -1.61 -13.95 6.77
CA LYS A 70 -1.55 -13.41 5.41
C LYS A 70 -0.67 -14.30 4.55
N ALA A 71 -1.19 -14.73 3.39
CA ALA A 71 -0.40 -15.26 2.30
C ALA A 71 -0.13 -14.13 1.31
N HIS A 72 1.15 -13.87 1.05
CA HIS A 72 1.60 -12.78 0.17
C HIS A 72 1.47 -13.16 -1.31
N ALA A 73 1.82 -12.25 -2.21
CA ALA A 73 1.77 -12.48 -3.65
C ALA A 73 2.68 -13.66 -4.06
N PRO A 74 2.28 -14.45 -5.07
CA PRO A 74 3.17 -15.42 -5.67
C PRO A 74 4.37 -14.69 -6.30
N GLY A 75 5.56 -15.28 -6.20
CA GLY A 75 6.79 -14.67 -6.73
C GLY A 75 7.29 -13.45 -5.92
N THR A 76 6.81 -13.27 -4.70
CA THR A 76 7.40 -12.31 -3.76
C THR A 76 8.88 -12.61 -3.58
N ASP A 77 9.73 -11.58 -3.81
CA ASP A 77 11.17 -11.71 -3.61
C ASP A 77 11.48 -12.00 -2.14
N PRO A 78 12.11 -13.14 -1.82
CA PRO A 78 12.27 -13.58 -0.42
C PRO A 78 13.25 -12.70 0.38
N GLU A 79 14.21 -12.05 -0.28
CA GLU A 79 15.17 -11.19 0.39
C GLU A 79 14.53 -9.83 0.73
N ALA A 80 13.87 -9.23 -0.23
CA ALA A 80 13.12 -8.00 -0.02
C ALA A 80 11.99 -8.19 1.02
N HIS A 81 11.29 -9.33 0.97
CA HIS A 81 10.25 -9.66 1.93
C HIS A 81 10.78 -9.77 3.36
N ARG A 82 11.89 -10.50 3.55
CA ARG A 82 12.55 -10.60 4.87
C ARG A 82 13.03 -9.26 5.39
N ALA A 83 13.57 -8.40 4.52
CA ALA A 83 14.01 -7.07 4.91
C ALA A 83 12.84 -6.19 5.38
N ARG A 84 11.68 -6.27 4.70
CA ARG A 84 10.46 -5.55 5.08
C ARG A 84 9.88 -6.05 6.41
N LEU A 85 9.83 -7.36 6.62
CA LEU A 85 9.38 -7.95 7.90
C LEU A 85 10.29 -7.51 9.05
N ALA A 86 11.59 -7.54 8.82
CA ALA A 86 12.58 -7.11 9.80
C ALA A 86 12.45 -5.60 10.11
N LEU A 87 12.18 -4.77 9.09
CA LEU A 87 11.88 -3.35 9.29
C LEU A 87 10.62 -3.17 10.16
N ALA A 88 9.52 -3.85 9.82
CA ALA A 88 8.26 -3.70 10.58
C ALA A 88 8.37 -4.16 12.04
N ALA A 89 9.30 -5.07 12.34
CA ALA A 89 9.60 -5.54 13.70
C ALA A 89 10.66 -4.68 14.43
N ASP A 90 11.23 -3.69 13.74
CA ASP A 90 12.33 -2.89 14.27
C ASP A 90 11.84 -1.90 15.34
N PRO A 91 12.53 -1.80 16.50
CA PRO A 91 12.19 -0.84 17.56
C PRO A 91 12.14 0.62 17.08
N ASP A 92 12.96 1.00 16.12
CA ASP A 92 13.02 2.37 15.61
C ASP A 92 11.72 2.80 14.89
N VAL A 93 10.94 1.83 14.39
CA VAL A 93 9.64 2.05 13.74
C VAL A 93 8.44 1.46 14.51
N ALA A 94 8.64 1.00 15.75
CA ALA A 94 7.59 0.41 16.59
C ALA A 94 6.39 1.35 16.82
N GLY A 95 6.60 2.67 16.70
CA GLY A 95 5.55 3.69 16.75
C GLY A 95 4.73 3.80 15.46
N VAL A 96 5.19 3.23 14.36
CA VAL A 96 4.62 3.38 13.01
C VAL A 96 3.89 2.12 12.57
N PHE A 97 4.59 0.98 12.49
CA PHE A 97 4.02 -0.27 12.00
C PHE A 97 3.43 -1.11 13.13
N LEU A 98 2.42 -1.89 12.77
CA LEU A 98 2.01 -3.04 13.57
C LEU A 98 3.04 -4.15 13.31
N PRO A 99 3.77 -4.65 14.33
CA PRO A 99 4.83 -5.63 14.10
C PRO A 99 4.25 -7.02 13.77
N PRO A 100 4.93 -7.81 12.91
CA PRO A 100 4.59 -9.20 12.69
C PRO A 100 4.84 -10.03 13.95
N LEU A 101 4.18 -11.17 14.03
CA LEU A 101 4.40 -12.17 15.08
C LEU A 101 5.26 -13.32 14.54
N PRO A 102 6.02 -13.99 15.42
CA PRO A 102 6.66 -15.23 15.03
C PRO A 102 5.64 -16.26 14.53
N LEU A 103 6.02 -17.01 13.51
CA LEU A 103 5.22 -18.16 13.09
C LEU A 103 5.14 -19.19 14.25
N PRO A 104 4.02 -19.93 14.35
CA PRO A 104 3.93 -21.04 15.30
C PRO A 104 5.10 -22.01 15.10
N PRO A 105 5.55 -22.71 16.18
CA PRO A 105 6.58 -23.74 16.04
C PRO A 105 6.12 -24.84 15.07
N ALA A 106 7.09 -25.47 14.41
CA ALA A 106 6.83 -26.54 13.44
C ALA A 106 5.75 -27.54 13.93
N PRO A 107 4.83 -28.00 13.03
CA PRO A 107 4.95 -28.00 11.57
C PRO A 107 4.24 -26.83 10.85
N ALA A 108 4.30 -25.60 11.36
CA ALA A 108 3.71 -24.47 10.66
C ALA A 108 4.53 -24.14 9.40
N PRO A 109 3.89 -24.04 8.23
CA PRO A 109 4.58 -23.66 7.00
C PRO A 109 4.92 -22.18 7.02
N ASP A 110 6.10 -21.83 6.51
CA ASP A 110 6.49 -20.45 6.17
C ASP A 110 6.09 -20.03 4.74
N GLU A 111 5.57 -21.02 3.98
CA GLU A 111 5.08 -20.86 2.61
C GLU A 111 3.86 -21.74 2.35
N LEU A 112 2.87 -21.21 1.62
CA LEU A 112 1.71 -21.94 1.11
C LEU A 112 1.65 -21.79 -0.40
N ASP A 113 1.84 -22.90 -1.12
CA ASP A 113 1.76 -22.95 -2.60
C ASP A 113 2.60 -21.87 -3.30
N GLY A 114 3.88 -21.74 -2.89
CA GLY A 114 4.82 -20.76 -3.44
C GLY A 114 4.58 -19.31 -2.97
N ARG A 115 3.77 -19.12 -1.94
CA ARG A 115 3.45 -17.82 -1.36
C ARG A 115 3.95 -17.73 0.07
N PRO A 116 4.83 -16.81 0.41
CA PRO A 116 5.23 -16.59 1.79
C PRO A 116 4.03 -16.33 2.68
N VAL A 117 4.05 -16.82 3.92
CA VAL A 117 2.99 -16.57 4.90
C VAL A 117 3.53 -15.86 6.12
N THR A 118 2.70 -15.01 6.71
CA THR A 118 3.02 -14.23 7.90
C THR A 118 1.84 -14.20 8.85
N VAL A 119 2.11 -13.95 10.14
CA VAL A 119 1.10 -13.81 11.18
C VAL A 119 1.23 -12.45 11.84
N TRP A 120 0.09 -11.82 12.09
CA TRP A 120 0.00 -10.47 12.64
C TRP A 120 -1.04 -10.41 13.76
N PRO A 121 -0.92 -9.48 14.70
CA PRO A 121 -2.04 -9.15 15.58
C PRO A 121 -3.21 -8.60 14.75
N TYR A 122 -4.44 -8.93 15.10
CA TYR A 122 -5.60 -8.27 14.53
C TYR A 122 -5.78 -6.90 15.15
N GLY A 123 -5.87 -5.87 14.32
CA GLY A 123 -6.28 -4.52 14.69
C GLY A 123 -7.59 -4.14 14.01
N PRO A 124 -8.55 -3.53 14.71
CA PRO A 124 -9.74 -2.96 14.06
C PRO A 124 -9.34 -1.94 13.00
N PRO A 125 -9.83 -2.08 11.75
CA PRO A 125 -9.56 -1.13 10.68
C PRO A 125 -10.32 0.19 10.87
N VAL A 126 -10.04 1.16 10.00
CA VAL A 126 -10.89 2.34 9.83
C VAL A 126 -12.26 1.89 9.35
N ASP A 127 -13.33 2.42 9.96
CA ASP A 127 -14.69 2.09 9.57
C ASP A 127 -15.06 2.85 8.28
N PRO A 128 -15.33 2.17 7.17
CA PRO A 128 -15.73 2.82 5.94
C PRO A 128 -17.14 3.42 6.00
N ALA A 129 -17.96 3.01 6.97
CA ALA A 129 -19.32 3.54 7.17
C ALA A 129 -19.32 4.88 7.93
N ASP A 130 -18.21 5.26 8.55
CA ASP A 130 -18.04 6.54 9.25
C ASP A 130 -16.82 7.31 8.68
N PRO A 131 -16.97 7.91 7.49
CA PRO A 131 -15.88 8.63 6.84
C PRO A 131 -15.45 9.89 7.62
N ASP A 132 -16.34 10.48 8.42
CA ASP A 132 -16.06 11.68 9.20
C ASP A 132 -15.13 11.38 10.39
N ALA A 133 -15.20 10.16 10.94
CA ALA A 133 -14.31 9.69 11.99
C ALA A 133 -12.97 9.12 11.46
N ALA A 134 -12.76 9.15 10.15
CA ALA A 134 -11.52 8.65 9.55
C ALA A 134 -10.30 9.42 10.07
N PRO A 135 -9.25 8.72 10.55
CA PRO A 135 -8.14 9.32 11.29
C PRO A 135 -7.08 9.93 10.36
N TRP A 136 -7.47 10.89 9.54
CA TRP A 136 -6.59 11.48 8.54
C TRP A 136 -5.36 12.18 9.14
N GLU A 137 -5.54 12.91 10.25
CA GLU A 137 -4.44 13.60 10.91
C GLU A 137 -3.45 12.63 11.58
N GLU A 138 -3.97 11.54 12.18
CA GLU A 138 -3.12 10.49 12.74
C GLU A 138 -2.35 9.74 11.64
N ALA A 139 -3.01 9.47 10.52
CA ALA A 139 -2.38 8.88 9.34
C ALA A 139 -1.22 9.75 8.85
N ALA A 140 -1.46 11.06 8.74
CA ALA A 140 -0.46 12.04 8.33
C ALA A 140 0.73 12.07 9.29
N ARG A 141 0.48 12.06 10.62
CA ARG A 141 1.53 12.03 11.64
C ARG A 141 2.35 10.75 11.60
N LEU A 142 1.70 9.59 11.35
CA LEU A 142 2.40 8.31 11.19
C LEU A 142 3.30 8.32 9.95
N LEU A 143 2.84 8.85 8.82
CA LEU A 143 3.67 9.01 7.63
C LEU A 143 4.83 9.97 7.88
N ALA A 144 4.59 11.11 8.52
CA ALA A 144 5.66 12.06 8.85
C ALA A 144 6.70 11.41 9.78
N LEU A 145 6.26 10.62 10.77
CA LEU A 145 7.16 9.87 11.65
C LEU A 145 7.99 8.86 10.87
N LEU A 146 7.37 8.05 9.99
CA LEU A 146 8.07 7.10 9.11
C LEU A 146 9.12 7.81 8.26
N HIS A 147 8.74 8.88 7.58
CA HIS A 147 9.62 9.59 6.66
C HIS A 147 10.78 10.31 7.34
N ARG A 148 10.65 10.64 8.63
CA ARG A 148 11.71 11.24 9.45
C ARG A 148 12.61 10.22 10.14
N THR A 149 12.16 8.98 10.24
CA THR A 149 12.96 7.90 10.83
C THR A 149 14.05 7.49 9.83
N PRO A 150 15.32 7.60 10.16
CA PRO A 150 16.37 7.12 9.28
C PRO A 150 16.28 5.61 9.11
N PRO A 151 16.64 5.06 7.93
CA PRO A 151 16.76 3.62 7.80
C PRO A 151 17.69 3.05 8.87
N PRO A 152 17.25 2.06 9.67
CA PRO A 152 18.10 1.49 10.71
C PRO A 152 19.43 1.00 10.11
N PRO A 153 20.60 1.31 10.67
CA PRO A 153 21.91 1.00 10.06
C PRO A 153 22.07 -0.47 9.68
N ARG A 154 21.49 -1.38 10.46
CA ARG A 154 21.50 -2.83 10.21
C ARG A 154 20.72 -3.26 8.94
N TRP A 155 19.87 -2.39 8.42
CA TRP A 155 19.02 -2.64 7.24
C TRP A 155 19.29 -1.69 6.08
N ALA A 156 20.04 -0.61 6.27
CA ALA A 156 20.21 0.48 5.29
C ALA A 156 20.58 -0.02 3.88
N ASP A 157 21.48 -1.00 3.78
CA ASP A 157 21.94 -1.56 2.50
C ASP A 157 21.06 -2.74 2.00
N ARG A 158 20.07 -3.18 2.77
CA ARG A 158 19.23 -4.35 2.47
C ARG A 158 17.78 -3.99 2.17
N LEU A 159 17.35 -2.79 2.56
CA LEU A 159 16.00 -2.34 2.27
C LEU A 159 15.82 -2.14 0.77
N PRO A 160 14.77 -2.71 0.19
CA PRO A 160 14.48 -2.52 -1.23
C PRO A 160 14.01 -1.08 -1.51
N GLU A 161 13.97 -0.72 -2.78
CA GLU A 161 13.22 0.45 -3.25
C GLU A 161 11.74 0.28 -2.92
N MET A 162 11.10 1.36 -2.47
CA MET A 162 9.65 1.36 -2.31
C MET A 162 8.95 1.23 -3.67
N ARG A 163 7.80 0.53 -3.72
CA ARG A 163 7.24 0.07 -4.99
C ARG A 163 6.25 1.03 -5.66
N ALA A 164 5.79 2.09 -5.00
CA ALA A 164 4.76 2.98 -5.55
C ALA A 164 5.07 3.48 -6.99
N PRO A 165 6.30 3.94 -7.33
CA PRO A 165 6.57 4.43 -8.68
C PRO A 165 6.39 3.37 -9.78
N VAL A 166 6.70 2.10 -9.49
CA VAL A 166 6.58 1.02 -10.50
C VAL A 166 5.18 0.45 -10.61
N LYS A 167 4.34 0.62 -9.59
CA LYS A 167 2.96 0.09 -9.58
C LYS A 167 2.08 0.73 -10.67
N ALA A 168 2.28 2.01 -10.96
CA ALA A 168 1.54 2.68 -12.03
C ALA A 168 1.83 2.06 -13.41
N ALA A 169 3.10 1.77 -13.71
CA ALA A 169 3.47 1.09 -14.95
C ALA A 169 2.87 -0.33 -15.02
N ILE A 170 2.95 -1.09 -13.92
CA ILE A 170 2.37 -2.45 -13.81
C ILE A 170 0.85 -2.40 -14.04
N ALA A 171 0.15 -1.43 -13.47
CA ALA A 171 -1.29 -1.26 -13.66
C ALA A 171 -1.64 -0.95 -15.13
N VAL A 172 -0.90 -0.05 -15.77
CA VAL A 172 -1.07 0.27 -17.19
C VAL A 172 -0.83 -0.95 -18.09
N ASP A 173 0.20 -1.73 -17.81
CA ASP A 173 0.47 -2.96 -18.57
C ASP A 173 -0.59 -4.04 -18.33
N ARG A 174 -1.11 -4.17 -17.10
CA ARG A 174 -2.26 -5.03 -16.82
C ARG A 174 -3.49 -4.59 -17.63
N MET A 175 -3.83 -3.31 -17.60
CA MET A 175 -4.94 -2.74 -18.36
C MET A 175 -4.82 -3.04 -19.87
N ARG A 176 -3.63 -2.85 -20.46
CA ARG A 176 -3.39 -3.14 -21.89
C ARG A 176 -3.67 -4.58 -22.24
N ARG A 177 -3.34 -5.52 -21.35
CA ARG A 177 -3.57 -6.97 -21.58
C ARG A 177 -5.02 -7.38 -21.37
N THR A 178 -5.67 -6.84 -20.32
CA THR A 178 -6.99 -7.33 -19.89
C THR A 178 -8.15 -6.54 -20.45
N ALA A 179 -7.96 -5.29 -20.86
CA ALA A 179 -9.00 -4.40 -21.36
C ALA A 179 -8.65 -3.73 -22.72
N PRO A 180 -8.10 -4.47 -23.74
CA PRO A 180 -7.59 -3.85 -24.96
C PRO A 180 -8.68 -3.17 -25.81
N GLY A 181 -9.94 -3.56 -25.67
CA GLY A 181 -11.10 -2.98 -26.38
C GLY A 181 -11.92 -2.00 -25.56
N HIS A 182 -11.50 -1.64 -24.33
CA HIS A 182 -12.29 -0.75 -23.49
C HIS A 182 -12.30 0.70 -24.03
N PRO A 183 -13.47 1.37 -24.13
CA PRO A 183 -13.59 2.72 -24.71
C PRO A 183 -12.66 3.75 -24.08
N ALA A 184 -12.45 3.70 -22.76
CA ALA A 184 -11.61 4.64 -22.03
C ALA A 184 -10.10 4.32 -22.07
N LEU A 185 -9.69 3.23 -22.71
CA LEU A 185 -8.27 2.82 -22.78
C LEU A 185 -7.38 3.93 -23.34
N ALA A 186 -7.81 4.57 -24.43
CA ALA A 186 -7.04 5.62 -25.08
C ALA A 186 -6.84 6.83 -24.17
N THR A 187 -7.84 7.20 -23.39
CA THR A 187 -7.82 8.30 -22.42
C THR A 187 -6.77 8.05 -21.34
N VAL A 188 -6.81 6.88 -20.71
CA VAL A 188 -5.85 6.52 -19.64
C VAL A 188 -4.42 6.44 -20.20
N LEU A 189 -4.24 5.91 -21.41
CA LEU A 189 -2.93 5.88 -22.07
C LEU A 189 -2.42 7.27 -22.46
N ALA A 190 -3.29 8.20 -22.83
CA ALA A 190 -2.91 9.58 -23.12
C ALA A 190 -2.42 10.28 -21.84
N ALA A 191 -3.14 10.11 -20.72
CA ALA A 191 -2.70 10.59 -19.41
C ALA A 191 -1.34 9.98 -19.00
N TRP A 192 -1.16 8.66 -19.15
CA TRP A 192 0.10 8.00 -18.87
C TRP A 192 1.28 8.58 -19.65
N ARG A 193 1.11 8.77 -20.97
CA ARG A 193 2.18 9.35 -21.83
C ARG A 193 2.45 10.82 -21.55
N SER A 194 1.54 11.52 -20.86
CA SER A 194 1.73 12.92 -20.48
C SER A 194 2.59 13.09 -19.22
N LEU A 195 2.79 12.03 -18.45
CA LEU A 195 3.65 12.07 -17.29
C LEU A 195 5.12 12.26 -17.71
N PRO A 196 5.92 13.02 -16.95
CA PRO A 196 7.35 13.09 -17.18
C PRO A 196 8.02 11.76 -16.84
N ASP A 197 9.10 11.43 -17.55
CA ASP A 197 9.86 10.20 -17.30
C ASP A 197 10.44 10.12 -15.89
N ARG A 198 10.63 11.26 -15.24
CA ARG A 198 11.14 11.35 -13.87
C ARG A 198 10.40 12.43 -13.08
N ALA A 199 9.99 12.08 -11.87
CA ALA A 199 9.57 13.07 -10.90
C ALA A 199 10.75 13.96 -10.47
N PRO A 200 10.50 15.21 -10.03
CA PRO A 200 11.53 16.05 -9.42
C PRO A 200 12.23 15.29 -8.28
N ALA A 201 13.58 15.38 -8.23
CA ALA A 201 14.35 14.71 -7.20
C ALA A 201 13.94 15.19 -5.79
N GLY A 202 13.77 14.27 -4.86
CA GLY A 202 13.36 14.52 -3.49
C GLY A 202 14.24 13.79 -2.48
N PRO A 203 13.94 13.96 -1.19
CA PRO A 203 14.60 13.21 -0.14
C PRO A 203 14.35 11.71 -0.35
N ARG A 204 15.26 10.91 0.12
CA ARG A 204 15.11 9.45 0.16
C ARG A 204 14.95 9.02 1.61
N THR A 205 13.79 8.51 1.91
CA THR A 205 13.39 8.15 3.28
C THR A 205 12.77 6.75 3.31
N LEU A 206 12.48 6.24 4.51
CA LEU A 206 11.57 5.12 4.64
C LEU A 206 10.19 5.54 4.15
N CYS A 207 9.57 4.70 3.33
CA CYS A 207 8.22 4.90 2.77
C CYS A 207 7.37 3.65 2.92
N HIS A 208 6.05 3.84 3.00
CA HIS A 208 5.09 2.75 3.02
C HIS A 208 4.90 2.13 1.62
N GLY A 209 4.86 2.96 0.58
CA GLY A 209 4.80 2.55 -0.82
C GLY A 209 3.40 2.20 -1.36
N ASP A 210 2.36 2.12 -0.51
CA ASP A 210 0.95 1.98 -0.92
C ASP A 210 -0.02 2.51 0.13
N PHE A 211 0.23 3.70 0.62
CA PHE A 211 -0.58 4.27 1.68
C PHE A 211 -2.03 4.56 1.23
N HIS A 212 -2.98 4.13 2.04
CA HIS A 212 -4.39 4.53 2.07
C HIS A 212 -5.01 4.18 3.43
N LEU A 213 -6.22 4.69 3.74
CA LEU A 213 -6.86 4.46 5.05
C LEU A 213 -7.09 2.97 5.37
N GLY A 214 -7.27 2.12 4.37
CA GLY A 214 -7.37 0.67 4.58
C GLY A 214 -6.07 0.02 5.09
N GLN A 215 -4.96 0.75 5.13
CA GLN A 215 -3.68 0.31 5.71
C GLN A 215 -3.47 0.81 7.14
N LEU A 216 -4.53 1.38 7.75
CA LEU A 216 -4.52 1.75 9.16
C LEU A 216 -5.39 0.81 9.99
N VAL A 217 -4.83 0.39 11.12
CA VAL A 217 -5.56 -0.37 12.15
C VAL A 217 -5.25 0.18 13.53
N ARG A 218 -6.16 -0.01 14.47
CA ARG A 218 -5.88 0.21 15.89
C ARG A 218 -5.00 -0.92 16.40
N ALA A 219 -3.89 -0.61 17.03
CA ALA A 219 -3.11 -1.63 17.73
C ALA A 219 -4.00 -2.34 18.78
N PRO A 220 -3.79 -3.65 19.02
CA PRO A 220 -4.51 -4.33 20.10
C PRO A 220 -4.31 -3.59 21.42
N GLY A 221 -5.41 -3.33 22.13
CA GLY A 221 -5.35 -2.84 23.50
C GLY A 221 -4.71 -3.91 24.40
N GLY A 222 -4.05 -3.49 25.48
CA GLY A 222 -3.52 -4.42 26.49
C GLY A 222 -4.62 -5.34 27.03
N GLU A 223 -4.24 -6.51 27.56
CA GLU A 223 -5.20 -7.40 28.23
C GLU A 223 -5.82 -6.67 29.43
N PRO A 224 -7.16 -6.72 29.58
CA PRO A 224 -7.77 -6.16 30.78
C PRO A 224 -7.27 -6.93 32.01
N ALA A 225 -6.55 -6.25 32.87
CA ALA A 225 -6.29 -6.80 34.20
C ALA A 225 -7.64 -7.01 34.89
N GLY A 226 -8.09 -8.27 35.06
CA GLY A 226 -9.27 -8.61 35.86
C GLY A 226 -10.63 -8.54 35.17
N GLY A 227 -10.76 -8.76 33.87
CA GLY A 227 -11.96 -9.41 33.28
C GLY A 227 -13.27 -8.66 33.15
N ALA A 228 -13.37 -7.31 33.10
CA ALA A 228 -14.68 -6.66 33.10
C ALA A 228 -14.96 -5.61 31.98
N ARG A 229 -14.00 -5.09 31.25
CA ARG A 229 -14.23 -4.19 30.10
C ARG A 229 -13.19 -4.44 29.01
N PRO A 230 -13.58 -4.39 27.71
CA PRO A 230 -12.59 -4.35 26.65
C PRO A 230 -11.59 -3.22 26.92
N ALA A 231 -10.30 -3.50 26.84
CA ALA A 231 -9.29 -2.44 26.91
C ALA A 231 -9.58 -1.40 25.81
N PRO A 232 -9.35 -0.10 26.07
CA PRO A 232 -9.51 0.92 25.05
C PRO A 232 -8.64 0.55 23.84
N ALA A 233 -9.14 0.84 22.65
CA ALA A 233 -8.40 0.61 21.40
C ALA A 233 -7.05 1.33 21.48
N GLY A 234 -5.97 0.63 21.10
CA GLY A 234 -4.63 1.18 21.10
C GLY A 234 -4.44 2.28 20.04
N PRO A 235 -3.25 2.83 19.90
CA PRO A 235 -2.94 3.84 18.88
C PRO A 235 -3.07 3.26 17.46
N TRP A 236 -3.24 4.14 16.48
CA TRP A 236 -3.21 3.74 15.08
C TRP A 236 -1.82 3.26 14.67
N ARG A 237 -1.78 2.28 13.76
CA ARG A 237 -0.58 1.71 13.17
C ARG A 237 -0.80 1.43 11.70
N LEU A 238 0.28 1.53 10.92
CA LEU A 238 0.31 1.07 9.54
C LEU A 238 0.48 -0.44 9.46
N ILE A 239 -0.17 -1.04 8.49
CA ILE A 239 -0.05 -2.46 8.12
C ILE A 239 0.29 -2.56 6.64
N ASP A 240 0.50 -3.79 6.15
CA ASP A 240 0.79 -4.08 4.74
C ASP A 240 2.10 -3.47 4.22
N ILE A 241 3.18 -4.10 4.61
CA ILE A 241 4.55 -3.68 4.30
C ILE A 241 5.06 -4.12 2.93
N ASP A 242 4.23 -4.76 2.08
CA ASP A 242 4.68 -5.43 0.86
C ASP A 242 5.30 -4.48 -0.17
N ASP A 243 4.97 -3.20 -0.10
CA ASP A 243 5.50 -2.16 -0.97
C ASP A 243 6.48 -1.20 -0.27
N ALA A 244 6.71 -1.43 1.05
CA ALA A 244 7.59 -0.58 1.85
C ALA A 244 9.06 -0.67 1.42
N GLY A 245 9.78 0.42 1.61
CA GLY A 245 11.20 0.50 1.27
C GLY A 245 11.73 1.92 1.35
N VAL A 246 12.90 2.15 0.74
CA VAL A 246 13.49 3.48 0.65
C VAL A 246 13.06 4.17 -0.64
N GLY A 247 12.60 5.41 -0.55
CA GLY A 247 12.14 6.13 -1.73
C GLY A 247 11.80 7.60 -1.46
N ASP A 248 11.11 8.22 -2.40
CA ASP A 248 10.62 9.58 -2.28
C ASP A 248 9.29 9.59 -1.52
N PRO A 249 9.22 10.21 -0.33
CA PRO A 249 8.04 10.20 0.52
C PRO A 249 6.81 10.89 -0.09
N ALA A 250 6.95 11.68 -1.16
CA ALA A 250 5.83 12.27 -1.87
C ALA A 250 4.86 11.22 -2.44
N TRP A 251 5.35 10.00 -2.71
CA TRP A 251 4.50 8.90 -3.19
C TRP A 251 3.52 8.37 -2.13
N ASP A 252 3.86 8.46 -0.85
CA ASP A 252 2.92 8.05 0.21
C ASP A 252 1.79 9.08 0.41
N LEU A 253 1.99 10.34 0.01
CA LEU A 253 0.95 11.36 0.00
C LEU A 253 0.17 11.40 -1.35
N ALA A 254 0.61 10.65 -2.34
CA ALA A 254 0.11 10.76 -3.71
C ALA A 254 -1.36 10.33 -3.84
N ARG A 255 -1.84 9.33 -3.09
CA ARG A 255 -3.24 8.89 -3.18
C ARG A 255 -4.22 9.92 -2.62
N PRO A 256 -4.05 10.45 -1.39
CA PRO A 256 -4.88 11.56 -0.91
C PRO A 256 -4.82 12.79 -1.83
N ALA A 257 -3.63 13.13 -2.36
CA ALA A 257 -3.47 14.24 -3.31
C ALA A 257 -4.23 14.01 -4.63
N ALA A 258 -4.18 12.79 -5.17
CA ALA A 258 -4.92 12.41 -6.37
C ALA A 258 -6.44 12.50 -6.17
N TRP A 259 -6.93 12.02 -5.02
CA TRP A 259 -8.36 12.07 -4.68
C TRP A 259 -8.85 13.50 -4.46
N PHE A 260 -8.03 14.35 -3.82
CA PHE A 260 -8.32 15.79 -3.72
C PHE A 260 -8.36 16.45 -5.11
N ALA A 261 -7.36 16.24 -5.97
CA ALA A 261 -7.31 16.79 -7.32
C ALA A 261 -8.44 16.29 -8.22
N ALA A 262 -8.96 15.08 -7.97
CA ALA A 262 -10.11 14.51 -8.65
C ALA A 262 -11.47 15.04 -8.11
N GLY A 263 -11.48 15.70 -6.95
CA GLY A 263 -12.69 16.15 -6.26
C GLY A 263 -13.41 15.08 -5.44
N ILE A 264 -12.74 13.93 -5.20
CA ILE A 264 -13.28 12.83 -4.37
C ILE A 264 -13.05 13.13 -2.90
N LEU A 265 -11.84 13.59 -2.53
CA LEU A 265 -11.52 13.96 -1.16
C LEU A 265 -11.90 15.43 -0.92
N PRO A 266 -12.75 15.72 0.08
CA PRO A 266 -13.14 17.09 0.41
C PRO A 266 -11.93 17.97 0.76
N PRO A 267 -11.93 19.26 0.36
CA PRO A 267 -10.82 20.18 0.62
C PRO A 267 -10.44 20.28 2.10
N GLU A 268 -11.41 20.34 2.99
CA GLU A 268 -11.19 20.42 4.44
C GLU A 268 -10.47 19.19 4.99
N VAL A 269 -10.76 18.01 4.48
CA VAL A 269 -10.08 16.76 4.86
C VAL A 269 -8.64 16.77 4.34
N TRP A 270 -8.46 17.16 3.07
CA TRP A 270 -7.13 17.29 2.48
C TRP A 270 -6.24 18.25 3.26
N PHE A 271 -6.74 19.44 3.59
CA PHE A 271 -5.95 20.44 4.30
C PHE A 271 -5.63 20.03 5.75
N ARG A 272 -6.53 19.32 6.43
CA ARG A 272 -6.26 18.74 7.75
C ARG A 272 -5.16 17.67 7.68
N PHE A 273 -5.25 16.75 6.71
CA PHE A 273 -4.23 15.72 6.46
C PHE A 273 -2.87 16.36 6.17
N LEU A 274 -2.81 17.25 5.18
CA LEU A 274 -1.56 17.89 4.77
C LEU A 274 -0.96 18.75 5.89
N GLY A 275 -1.79 19.55 6.59
CA GLY A 275 -1.38 20.37 7.72
C GLY A 275 -0.77 19.53 8.84
N ALA A 276 -1.43 18.45 9.26
CA ALA A 276 -0.91 17.52 10.26
C ALA A 276 0.41 16.87 9.86
N TYR A 277 0.60 16.56 8.56
CA TYR A 277 1.87 16.04 8.03
C TYR A 277 3.00 17.08 8.13
N GLN A 278 2.72 18.32 7.72
CA GLN A 278 3.70 19.43 7.77
C GLN A 278 4.04 19.84 9.21
N GLU A 279 3.04 19.93 10.09
CA GLU A 279 3.23 20.23 11.53
C GLU A 279 4.07 19.16 12.23
N ALA A 280 3.94 17.89 11.81
CA ALA A 280 4.78 16.81 12.30
C ALA A 280 6.19 16.80 11.66
N GLY A 281 6.53 17.78 10.82
CA GLY A 281 7.84 17.90 10.20
C GLY A 281 8.09 16.89 9.08
N GLY A 282 7.06 16.43 8.38
CA GLY A 282 7.18 15.50 7.28
C GLY A 282 7.97 16.11 6.11
N PRO A 283 8.99 15.42 5.55
CA PRO A 283 9.93 15.97 4.57
C PRO A 283 9.46 15.90 3.12
N ALA A 284 8.29 15.31 2.83
CA ALA A 284 7.83 15.07 1.46
C ALA A 284 7.54 16.35 0.67
N VAL A 285 7.09 17.40 1.35
CA VAL A 285 6.60 18.64 0.75
C VAL A 285 7.14 19.88 1.45
N GLY A 286 7.30 20.95 0.67
CA GLY A 286 7.66 22.28 1.18
C GLY A 286 6.47 23.22 1.26
N ALA A 287 6.74 24.53 1.12
CA ALA A 287 5.72 25.59 1.15
C ALA A 287 4.68 25.44 0.03
N ASP A 288 5.12 25.06 -1.18
CA ASP A 288 4.22 24.65 -2.26
C ASP A 288 4.26 23.11 -2.38
N PRO A 289 3.23 22.41 -1.89
CA PRO A 289 3.19 20.94 -1.93
C PRO A 289 3.17 20.39 -3.36
N TRP A 290 2.55 21.10 -4.29
CA TRP A 290 2.33 20.61 -5.65
C TRP A 290 3.60 20.53 -6.48
N LEU A 291 4.66 21.24 -6.12
CA LEU A 291 5.99 21.06 -6.73
C LEU A 291 6.50 19.61 -6.58
N ARG A 292 6.03 18.91 -5.55
CA ARG A 292 6.41 17.53 -5.25
C ARG A 292 5.31 16.51 -5.53
N LEU A 293 4.05 16.88 -5.34
CA LEU A 293 2.91 15.97 -5.42
C LEU A 293 2.32 15.83 -6.82
N ASP A 294 2.55 16.78 -7.74
CA ASP A 294 1.91 16.77 -9.07
C ASP A 294 2.15 15.46 -9.83
N VAL A 295 3.40 15.04 -9.96
CA VAL A 295 3.74 13.81 -10.71
C VAL A 295 3.26 12.55 -10.00
N PRO A 296 3.54 12.32 -8.70
CA PRO A 296 3.01 11.18 -7.96
C PRO A 296 1.48 11.11 -7.98
N ALA A 297 0.77 12.22 -7.78
CA ALA A 297 -0.70 12.25 -7.78
C ALA A 297 -1.29 11.87 -9.15
N ARG A 298 -0.75 12.42 -10.24
CA ARG A 298 -1.15 12.03 -11.60
C ARG A 298 -0.86 10.57 -11.89
N ALA A 299 0.29 10.05 -11.46
CA ALA A 299 0.64 8.64 -11.62
C ALA A 299 -0.33 7.73 -10.87
N LEU A 300 -0.73 8.10 -9.63
CA LEU A 300 -1.73 7.37 -8.86
C LEU A 300 -3.14 7.45 -9.47
N THR A 301 -3.51 8.60 -10.05
CA THR A 301 -4.76 8.72 -10.82
C THR A 301 -4.78 7.74 -12.00
N VAL A 302 -3.71 7.72 -12.79
CA VAL A 302 -3.56 6.77 -13.91
C VAL A 302 -3.56 5.32 -13.43
N GLN A 303 -2.85 5.01 -12.36
CA GLN A 303 -2.83 3.68 -11.76
C GLN A 303 -4.24 3.22 -11.37
N THR A 304 -5.00 4.08 -10.67
CA THR A 304 -6.36 3.76 -10.21
C THR A 304 -7.30 3.54 -11.40
N ALA A 305 -7.29 4.42 -12.39
CA ALA A 305 -8.08 4.28 -13.62
C ALA A 305 -7.71 3.01 -14.40
N ALA A 306 -6.41 2.70 -14.54
CA ALA A 306 -5.95 1.50 -15.23
C ALA A 306 -6.40 0.20 -14.53
N LEU A 307 -6.34 0.15 -13.19
CA LEU A 307 -6.84 -0.98 -12.41
C LEU A 307 -8.35 -1.10 -12.50
N ALA A 308 -9.09 0.01 -12.51
CA ALA A 308 -10.54 0.04 -12.70
C ALA A 308 -10.95 -0.58 -14.03
N LEU A 309 -10.33 -0.16 -15.15
CA LEU A 309 -10.60 -0.73 -16.47
C LEU A 309 -10.28 -2.23 -16.53
N ALA A 310 -9.13 -2.62 -15.99
CA ALA A 310 -8.73 -4.03 -15.96
C ALA A 310 -9.72 -4.89 -15.16
N LYS A 311 -10.15 -4.41 -13.99
CA LYS A 311 -11.07 -5.11 -13.10
C LYS A 311 -12.49 -5.16 -13.68
N SER A 312 -13.05 -4.03 -14.10
CA SER A 312 -14.37 -3.91 -14.73
C SER A 312 -14.51 -4.88 -15.91
N THR A 313 -13.49 -4.92 -16.78
CA THR A 313 -13.47 -5.82 -17.93
C THR A 313 -13.40 -7.29 -17.52
N ALA A 314 -12.54 -7.64 -16.56
CA ALA A 314 -12.40 -9.02 -16.10
C ALA A 314 -13.65 -9.54 -15.39
N GLU A 315 -14.37 -8.69 -14.67
CA GLU A 315 -15.59 -9.02 -13.94
C GLU A 315 -16.86 -8.84 -14.79
N GLY A 316 -16.77 -8.28 -15.99
CA GLY A 316 -17.93 -8.01 -16.86
C GLY A 316 -18.93 -7.02 -16.25
N ARG A 317 -18.48 -6.10 -15.40
CA ARG A 317 -19.30 -5.11 -14.72
C ARG A 317 -19.10 -3.70 -15.27
N PRO A 318 -20.08 -2.79 -15.12
CA PRO A 318 -19.87 -1.38 -15.38
C PRO A 318 -18.84 -0.79 -14.39
N LEU A 319 -18.27 0.34 -14.76
CA LEU A 319 -17.50 1.18 -13.85
C LEU A 319 -18.42 1.76 -12.77
N ASP A 320 -17.89 1.96 -11.58
CA ASP A 320 -18.58 2.73 -10.55
C ASP A 320 -18.28 4.24 -10.67
N GLU A 321 -19.00 5.06 -9.89
CA GLU A 321 -18.91 6.51 -9.95
C GLU A 321 -17.48 7.02 -9.66
N VAL A 322 -16.77 6.41 -8.72
CA VAL A 322 -15.40 6.80 -8.37
C VAL A 322 -14.42 6.42 -9.49
N GLU A 323 -14.62 5.24 -10.08
CA GLU A 323 -13.84 4.78 -11.23
C GLU A 323 -14.02 5.70 -12.44
N ASP A 324 -15.25 6.16 -12.73
CA ASP A 324 -15.56 7.12 -13.78
C ASP A 324 -14.88 8.48 -13.53
N VAL A 325 -14.97 9.02 -12.31
CA VAL A 325 -14.30 10.28 -11.93
C VAL A 325 -12.77 10.18 -12.14
N MET A 326 -12.15 9.03 -11.86
CA MET A 326 -10.71 8.84 -12.09
C MET A 326 -10.36 8.83 -13.57
N ILE A 327 -11.23 8.27 -14.43
CA ILE A 327 -11.05 8.27 -15.88
C ILE A 327 -11.21 9.68 -16.44
N ASP A 328 -12.20 10.44 -16.00
CA ASP A 328 -12.40 11.83 -16.37
C ASP A 328 -11.21 12.70 -15.92
N THR A 329 -10.63 12.38 -14.77
CA THR A 329 -9.41 13.05 -14.31
C THR A 329 -8.23 12.73 -15.22
N CYS A 330 -8.12 11.49 -15.74
CA CYS A 330 -7.13 11.16 -16.77
C CYS A 330 -7.32 11.99 -18.04
N ALA A 331 -8.56 12.25 -18.48
CA ALA A 331 -8.82 13.13 -19.63
C ALA A 331 -8.30 14.55 -19.38
N ARG A 332 -8.54 15.11 -18.18
CA ARG A 332 -8.03 16.44 -17.79
C ARG A 332 -6.49 16.48 -17.74
N ILE A 333 -5.86 15.43 -17.22
CA ILE A 333 -4.38 15.31 -17.18
C ILE A 333 -3.80 15.29 -18.59
N ALA A 334 -4.41 14.54 -19.52
CA ALA A 334 -3.96 14.48 -20.90
C ALA A 334 -4.07 15.82 -21.64
N ALA A 335 -5.15 16.59 -21.39
CA ALA A 335 -5.40 17.89 -22.01
C ALA A 335 -4.37 18.96 -21.62
N GLN A 336 -3.91 18.98 -20.36
CA GLN A 336 -2.93 19.96 -19.86
C GLN A 336 -1.59 19.96 -20.61
N ARG A 337 -1.19 18.87 -21.21
CA ARG A 337 0.03 18.77 -22.01
C ARG A 337 -0.12 19.44 -23.38
N THR A 338 -1.29 19.35 -23.97
CA THR A 338 -1.59 19.95 -25.27
C THR A 338 -1.45 21.47 -25.22
N ASP A 339 -1.92 22.09 -24.13
CA ASP A 339 -1.84 23.53 -23.91
C ASP A 339 -0.39 24.02 -23.68
N ARG A 340 0.41 23.24 -22.92
CA ARG A 340 1.83 23.56 -22.69
C ARG A 340 2.67 23.43 -23.97
N GLY A 341 2.34 22.46 -24.84
CA GLY A 341 3.00 22.31 -26.15
C GLY A 341 2.67 23.44 -27.11
N ALA A 342 1.42 23.93 -27.10
CA ALA A 342 0.97 25.06 -27.94
C ALA A 342 1.61 26.38 -27.47
N SER A 343 1.75 26.62 -26.17
CA SER A 343 2.36 27.83 -25.60
C SER A 343 3.89 27.90 -25.75
N ALA A 344 4.57 26.75 -25.93
CA ALA A 344 6.01 26.69 -26.14
C ALA A 344 6.43 26.85 -27.60
N SER A 345 5.45 26.85 -28.53
CA SER A 345 5.67 26.96 -29.97
C SER A 345 5.18 28.32 -30.52
N ALA A 346 4.70 29.22 -29.69
CA ALA A 346 4.31 30.58 -29.97
C ALA A 346 5.30 31.57 -29.36
#